data_b39820ed8be1c699a13426a5dbb2c2cb
#
_entry.id   b39820ed8be1c699a13426a5dbb2c2cb
#
_cell.length_a   1.000
_cell.length_b   1.000
_cell.length_c   1.000
_cell.angle_alpha   90.00
_cell.angle_beta   90.00
_cell.angle_gamma   90.00
#
_symmetry.space_group_name_H-M   'P 1'
#
loop_
_entity.id
_entity.type
_entity.pdbx_description
1 polymer ?
#
loop_
_entity_poly.entity_id
_entity_poly.type
_entity_poly.pdbx_seq_one_letter_code
_entity_poly.pdbx_strand_id
1 'polypeptide(L)'
;TDADLFGFLISDIPLIDGSSDNYLLVIDAADEAEYNGRNPLIDLLCSKAAARLPKWIKILVTARSEDYIRHMLSSQKGYEIDLDCVQSKEDIEKYLNYRLEKYIESGEIPPETVEKITQRCECTFIFAEKLCDAFETDRSVFFDLSRLPTNINGLYFTYFRRLFADSDYEKTLMPLSVLAANGGEIPTRLMMGIMEWSENEAAKFTDTMHSFVKETLRGKEYILAFCHKTVGEWLADRHA
;
A
#
# COMPACT_ATOMS: atom_id res chain seq x y z
N THR A 1 -21.72 -6.58 20.80
CA THR A 1 -21.19 -5.38 20.09
C THR A 1 -19.75 -5.65 19.64
N ASP A 2 -19.22 -4.87 18.70
CA ASP A 2 -17.83 -5.00 18.21
C ASP A 2 -16.83 -4.84 19.37
N ALA A 3 -17.14 -4.02 20.36
CA ALA A 3 -16.33 -3.86 21.57
C ALA A 3 -16.33 -5.12 22.46
N ASP A 4 -17.42 -5.89 22.47
CA ASP A 4 -17.49 -7.16 23.19
C ASP A 4 -16.69 -8.25 22.45
N LEU A 5 -16.72 -8.22 21.10
CA LEU A 5 -15.93 -9.11 20.25
C LEU A 5 -14.43 -8.89 20.42
N PHE A 6 -14.01 -7.62 20.47
CA PHE A 6 -12.62 -7.26 20.70
C PHE A 6 -12.15 -7.67 22.10
N GLY A 7 -12.96 -7.41 23.12
CA GLY A 7 -12.71 -7.87 24.49
C GLY A 7 -12.58 -9.39 24.58
N PHE A 8 -13.47 -10.11 23.89
CA PHE A 8 -13.46 -11.56 23.82
C PHE A 8 -12.22 -12.10 23.09
N LEU A 9 -11.88 -11.58 21.92
CA LEU A 9 -10.71 -12.01 21.14
C LEU A 9 -9.39 -11.81 21.88
N ILE A 10 -9.31 -10.77 22.73
CA ILE A 10 -8.08 -10.44 23.47
C ILE A 10 -8.06 -11.09 24.85
N SER A 11 -9.20 -11.20 25.55
CA SER A 11 -9.27 -11.83 26.86
C SER A 11 -9.08 -13.35 26.80
N ASP A 12 -9.42 -13.96 25.66
CA ASP A 12 -9.24 -15.39 25.43
C ASP A 12 -7.88 -15.76 24.81
N ILE A 13 -6.99 -14.81 24.58
CA ILE A 13 -5.59 -15.14 24.31
C ILE A 13 -5.10 -15.88 25.56
N PRO A 14 -4.89 -17.21 25.49
CA PRO A 14 -4.52 -17.97 26.67
C PRO A 14 -3.24 -17.39 27.24
N LEU A 15 -3.25 -17.04 28.53
CA LEU A 15 -2.04 -16.87 29.28
C LEU A 15 -1.31 -18.20 29.17
N ILE A 16 -0.34 -18.29 28.27
CA ILE A 16 0.56 -19.42 28.19
C ILE A 16 1.24 -19.49 29.55
N ASP A 17 0.85 -20.51 30.27
CA ASP A 17 1.15 -20.88 31.64
C ASP A 17 2.38 -20.16 32.25
N GLY A 18 2.14 -19.18 33.13
CA GLY A 18 3.15 -18.61 34.01
C GLY A 18 4.23 -17.73 33.35
N SER A 19 4.14 -17.44 32.06
CA SER A 19 5.08 -16.54 31.43
C SER A 19 4.74 -15.09 31.73
N SER A 20 5.74 -14.31 32.11
CA SER A 20 5.65 -12.85 32.25
C SER A 20 5.68 -12.13 30.89
N ASP A 21 5.27 -12.80 29.84
CA ASP A 21 5.46 -12.32 28.47
C ASP A 21 4.50 -11.20 28.15
N ASN A 22 5.05 -10.15 27.54
CA ASN A 22 4.26 -9.08 26.97
C ASN A 22 3.94 -9.41 25.52
N TYR A 23 2.68 -9.24 25.14
CA TYR A 23 2.25 -9.38 23.75
C TYR A 23 2.17 -8.01 23.07
N LEU A 24 2.66 -7.95 21.86
CA LEU A 24 2.54 -6.80 20.98
C LEU A 24 1.58 -7.14 19.85
N LEU A 25 0.42 -6.46 19.84
CA LEU A 25 -0.51 -6.47 18.71
C LEU A 25 -0.09 -5.35 17.77
N VAL A 26 0.27 -5.69 16.55
CA VAL A 26 0.60 -4.71 15.50
C VAL A 26 -0.59 -4.59 14.56
N ILE A 27 -1.08 -3.37 14.39
CA ILE A 27 -2.15 -3.00 13.46
C ILE A 27 -1.52 -2.04 12.46
N ASP A 28 -1.28 -2.52 11.27
CA ASP A 28 -0.69 -1.72 10.20
C ASP A 28 -1.77 -1.10 9.32
N ALA A 29 -1.54 0.13 8.86
CA ALA A 29 -2.44 0.89 7.98
C ALA A 29 -3.90 0.95 8.51
N ALA A 30 -4.07 1.31 9.78
CA ALA A 30 -5.39 1.34 10.42
C ALA A 30 -6.38 2.31 9.74
N ASP A 31 -5.90 3.31 8.96
CA ASP A 31 -6.72 4.19 8.13
C ASP A 31 -7.47 3.42 7.03
N GLU A 32 -6.95 2.29 6.54
CA GLU A 32 -7.60 1.48 5.51
C GLU A 32 -8.87 0.75 5.99
N ALA A 33 -9.12 0.73 7.30
CA ALA A 33 -10.36 0.20 7.88
C ALA A 33 -11.55 1.17 7.78
N GLU A 34 -11.40 2.29 7.08
CA GLU A 34 -12.48 3.25 6.87
C GLU A 34 -13.58 2.65 6.00
N TYR A 35 -14.82 2.82 6.47
CA TYR A 35 -16.02 2.43 5.75
C TYR A 35 -17.12 3.49 5.95
N ASN A 36 -17.66 4.04 4.86
CA ASN A 36 -18.72 5.06 4.88
C ASN A 36 -18.40 6.28 5.77
N GLY A 37 -17.18 6.80 5.70
CA GLY A 37 -16.74 7.98 6.46
C GLY A 37 -16.53 7.70 7.95
N ARG A 38 -16.41 6.45 8.35
CA ARG A 38 -16.09 6.01 9.71
C ARG A 38 -15.00 4.97 9.69
N ASN A 39 -14.17 4.97 10.71
CA ASN A 39 -13.16 3.95 10.90
C ASN A 39 -13.47 3.15 12.17
N PRO A 40 -14.20 2.02 12.06
CA PRO A 40 -14.63 1.24 13.21
C PRO A 40 -13.46 0.67 14.02
N LEU A 41 -12.29 0.46 13.39
CA LEU A 41 -11.09 0.02 14.08
C LEU A 41 -10.53 1.13 14.99
N ILE A 42 -10.42 2.35 14.49
CA ILE A 42 -9.98 3.51 15.28
C ILE A 42 -10.99 3.80 16.40
N ASP A 43 -12.30 3.76 16.11
CA ASP A 43 -13.35 3.92 17.12
C ASP A 43 -13.20 2.87 18.24
N LEU A 44 -12.90 1.62 17.88
CA LEU A 44 -12.69 0.53 18.82
C LEU A 44 -11.44 0.75 19.69
N LEU A 45 -10.32 1.15 19.07
CA LEU A 45 -9.04 1.43 19.76
C LEU A 45 -9.17 2.61 20.74
N CYS A 46 -10.02 3.58 20.43
CA CYS A 46 -10.30 4.73 21.31
C CYS A 46 -11.43 4.47 22.32
N SER A 47 -12.05 3.30 22.28
CA SER A 47 -13.15 2.94 23.15
C SER A 47 -12.73 2.63 24.58
N LYS A 48 -13.71 2.62 25.51
CA LYS A 48 -13.49 2.14 26.88
C LYS A 48 -13.09 0.66 26.95
N ALA A 49 -13.38 -0.13 25.89
CA ALA A 49 -12.97 -1.53 25.83
C ALA A 49 -11.45 -1.64 25.68
N ALA A 50 -10.85 -0.86 24.80
CA ALA A 50 -9.39 -0.81 24.65
C ALA A 50 -8.68 -0.35 25.92
N ALA A 51 -9.28 0.60 26.68
CA ALA A 51 -8.74 1.07 27.95
C ALA A 51 -8.73 -0.01 29.06
N ARG A 52 -9.48 -1.11 28.88
CA ARG A 52 -9.53 -2.25 29.83
C ARG A 52 -8.58 -3.37 29.49
N LEU A 53 -7.79 -3.23 28.43
CA LEU A 53 -6.82 -4.25 28.05
C LEU A 53 -5.83 -4.54 29.19
N PRO A 54 -5.45 -5.80 29.37
CA PRO A 54 -4.43 -6.17 30.32
C PRO A 54 -3.10 -5.44 30.03
N LYS A 55 -2.36 -5.08 31.08
CA LYS A 55 -1.11 -4.31 30.94
C LYS A 55 -0.01 -5.05 30.16
N TRP A 56 -0.12 -6.36 30.04
CA TRP A 56 0.80 -7.20 29.30
C TRP A 56 0.52 -7.18 27.77
N ILE A 57 -0.63 -6.59 27.33
CA ILE A 57 -0.89 -6.34 25.91
C ILE A 57 -0.46 -4.91 25.59
N LYS A 58 0.38 -4.78 24.57
CA LYS A 58 0.73 -3.51 23.94
C LYS A 58 0.16 -3.49 22.54
N ILE A 59 -0.29 -2.33 22.10
CA ILE A 59 -0.78 -2.13 20.73
C ILE A 59 0.12 -1.11 20.06
N LEU A 60 0.63 -1.48 18.88
CA LEU A 60 1.29 -0.59 17.95
C LEU A 60 0.38 -0.40 16.77
N VAL A 61 0.05 0.85 16.46
CA VAL A 61 -0.82 1.20 15.34
C VAL A 61 -0.05 2.08 14.39
N THR A 62 -0.07 1.76 13.10
CA THR A 62 0.33 2.69 12.05
C THR A 62 -0.91 3.17 11.30
N ALA A 63 -0.92 4.41 10.86
CA ALA A 63 -1.99 5.00 10.08
C ALA A 63 -1.47 6.24 9.33
N ARG A 64 -2.16 6.65 8.29
CA ARG A 64 -1.93 7.96 7.67
C ARG A 64 -2.35 9.06 8.64
N SER A 65 -1.67 10.22 8.55
CA SER A 65 -1.91 11.38 9.43
C SER A 65 -3.13 12.17 8.94
N GLU A 66 -4.28 11.53 8.88
CA GLU A 66 -5.56 12.16 8.57
C GLU A 66 -6.11 12.90 9.80
N ASP A 67 -6.77 14.04 9.60
CA ASP A 67 -7.27 14.88 10.70
C ASP A 67 -8.18 14.12 11.68
N TYR A 68 -9.03 13.25 11.17
CA TYR A 68 -9.88 12.40 12.00
C TYR A 68 -9.04 11.46 12.89
N ILE A 69 -8.09 10.73 12.31
CA ILE A 69 -7.25 9.78 13.03
C ILE A 69 -6.36 10.50 14.03
N ARG A 70 -5.75 11.63 13.62
CA ARG A 70 -4.95 12.48 14.50
C ARG A 70 -5.77 12.97 15.69
N HIS A 71 -7.01 13.41 15.47
CA HIS A 71 -7.92 13.84 16.53
C HIS A 71 -8.26 12.69 17.49
N MET A 72 -8.66 11.54 16.96
CA MET A 72 -9.05 10.37 17.75
C MET A 72 -7.91 9.82 18.59
N LEU A 73 -6.70 9.76 18.04
CA LEU A 73 -5.51 9.25 18.72
C LEU A 73 -4.74 10.32 19.52
N SER A 74 -5.22 11.58 19.57
CA SER A 74 -4.52 12.70 20.22
C SER A 74 -4.20 12.48 21.71
N SER A 75 -4.98 11.66 22.40
CA SER A 75 -4.73 11.29 23.81
C SER A 75 -3.73 10.16 24.01
N GLN A 76 -3.31 9.50 22.93
CA GLN A 76 -2.38 8.39 22.94
C GLN A 76 -0.96 8.90 22.70
N LYS A 77 0.05 8.10 23.13
CA LYS A 77 1.43 8.38 22.75
C LYS A 77 1.63 8.01 21.29
N GLY A 78 1.90 8.99 20.47
CA GLY A 78 2.14 8.82 19.04
C GLY A 78 3.42 9.49 18.58
N TYR A 79 3.93 9.05 17.47
CA TYR A 79 4.99 9.68 16.70
C TYR A 79 4.46 9.97 15.31
N GLU A 80 4.60 11.20 14.88
CA GLU A 80 4.31 11.58 13.50
C GLU A 80 5.62 11.48 12.71
N ILE A 81 5.60 10.73 11.62
CA ILE A 81 6.74 10.62 10.70
C ILE A 81 6.53 11.68 9.62
N ASP A 82 7.35 12.70 9.66
CA ASP A 82 7.39 13.73 8.62
C ASP A 82 8.14 13.19 7.39
N LEU A 83 7.40 12.96 6.31
CA LEU A 83 7.97 12.44 5.06
C LEU A 83 8.84 13.48 4.35
N ASP A 84 8.61 14.78 4.57
CA ASP A 84 9.37 15.86 3.94
C ASP A 84 10.69 16.20 4.68
N CYS A 85 11.04 15.42 5.69
CA CYS A 85 12.25 15.62 6.45
C CYS A 85 13.52 15.17 5.70
N VAL A 86 14.65 15.72 6.10
CA VAL A 86 15.98 15.37 5.55
C VAL A 86 16.25 13.86 5.71
N GLN A 87 15.83 13.28 6.83
CA GLN A 87 16.01 11.86 7.10
C GLN A 87 15.32 10.97 6.08
N SER A 88 14.10 11.31 5.66
CA SER A 88 13.36 10.56 4.63
C SER A 88 14.09 10.57 3.29
N LYS A 89 14.71 11.70 2.93
CA LYS A 89 15.53 11.79 1.71
C LYS A 89 16.79 10.92 1.79
N GLU A 90 17.49 10.96 2.91
CA GLU A 90 18.67 10.10 3.15
C GLU A 90 18.32 8.62 3.10
N ASP A 91 17.17 8.24 3.65
CA ASP A 91 16.73 6.85 3.68
C ASP A 91 16.31 6.36 2.28
N ILE A 92 15.66 7.21 1.47
CA ILE A 92 15.38 6.93 0.05
C ILE A 92 16.68 6.79 -0.74
N GLU A 93 17.65 7.66 -0.51
CA GLU A 93 18.95 7.58 -1.17
C GLU A 93 19.68 6.26 -0.85
N LYS A 94 19.68 5.85 0.43
CA LYS A 94 20.23 4.55 0.85
C LYS A 94 19.50 3.38 0.18
N TYR A 95 18.17 3.45 0.13
CA TYR A 95 17.35 2.44 -0.54
C TYR A 95 17.68 2.34 -2.03
N LEU A 96 17.76 3.46 -2.73
CA LEU A 96 18.11 3.50 -4.15
C LEU A 96 19.53 2.95 -4.40
N ASN A 97 20.50 3.36 -3.59
CA ASN A 97 21.87 2.84 -3.68
C ASN A 97 21.89 1.32 -3.49
N TYR A 98 21.16 0.79 -2.52
CA TYR A 98 21.04 -0.65 -2.29
C TYR A 98 20.39 -1.38 -3.48
N ARG A 99 19.25 -0.87 -3.97
CA ARG A 99 18.49 -1.51 -5.08
C ARG A 99 19.26 -1.46 -6.41
N LEU A 100 20.04 -0.41 -6.62
CA LEU A 100 20.74 -0.14 -7.88
C LEU A 100 22.23 -0.47 -7.83
N GLU A 101 22.76 -0.97 -6.71
CA GLU A 101 24.18 -1.23 -6.45
C GLU A 101 24.86 -1.96 -7.64
N LYS A 102 24.32 -3.09 -8.05
CA LYS A 102 24.87 -3.90 -9.15
C LYS A 102 24.97 -3.16 -10.49
N TYR A 103 24.06 -2.19 -10.73
CA TYR A 103 24.03 -1.41 -11.97
C TYR A 103 24.95 -0.20 -11.91
N ILE A 104 25.18 0.33 -10.72
CA ILE A 104 26.18 1.38 -10.46
C ILE A 104 27.58 0.78 -10.58
N GLU A 105 27.83 -0.37 -9.96
CA GLU A 105 29.12 -1.07 -10.01
C GLU A 105 29.49 -1.53 -11.43
N SER A 106 28.49 -1.94 -12.23
CA SER A 106 28.71 -2.30 -13.64
C SER A 106 28.90 -1.09 -14.56
N GLY A 107 28.67 0.13 -14.07
CA GLY A 107 28.71 1.35 -14.86
C GLY A 107 27.50 1.57 -15.78
N GLU A 108 26.44 0.77 -15.62
CA GLU A 108 25.17 0.97 -16.35
C GLU A 108 24.46 2.25 -15.91
N ILE A 109 24.54 2.58 -14.61
CA ILE A 109 23.95 3.78 -14.03
C ILE A 109 25.07 4.66 -13.45
N PRO A 110 25.19 5.91 -13.90
CA PRO A 110 26.10 6.87 -13.26
C PRO A 110 25.68 7.11 -11.80
N PRO A 111 26.63 7.18 -10.84
CA PRO A 111 26.32 7.40 -9.42
C PRO A 111 25.47 8.67 -9.16
N GLU A 112 25.68 9.74 -9.92
CA GLU A 112 24.92 10.99 -9.83
C GLU A 112 23.43 10.82 -10.21
N THR A 113 23.06 9.69 -10.81
CA THR A 113 21.66 9.38 -11.15
C THR A 113 20.85 9.14 -9.89
N VAL A 114 21.43 8.52 -8.86
CA VAL A 114 20.75 8.25 -7.59
C VAL A 114 20.31 9.56 -6.93
N GLU A 115 21.19 10.54 -6.84
CA GLU A 115 20.87 11.87 -6.28
C GLU A 115 19.70 12.53 -7.04
N LYS A 116 19.75 12.51 -8.37
CA LYS A 116 18.70 13.07 -9.23
C LYS A 116 17.35 12.37 -9.05
N ILE A 117 17.36 11.05 -8.87
CA ILE A 117 16.16 10.26 -8.60
C ILE A 117 15.63 10.56 -7.20
N THR A 118 16.49 10.62 -6.18
CA THR A 118 16.13 10.97 -4.80
C THR A 118 15.39 12.30 -4.74
N GLN A 119 15.89 13.30 -5.45
CA GLN A 119 15.25 14.60 -5.53
C GLN A 119 13.85 14.55 -6.17
N ARG A 120 13.61 13.62 -7.09
CA ARG A 120 12.31 13.44 -7.76
C ARG A 120 11.33 12.57 -6.98
N CYS A 121 11.81 11.75 -6.05
CA CYS A 121 10.95 10.87 -5.26
C CYS A 121 10.04 11.64 -4.27
N GLU A 122 10.24 12.96 -4.09
CA GLU A 122 9.43 13.79 -3.19
C GLU A 122 9.19 13.10 -1.83
N CYS A 123 10.25 12.48 -1.29
CA CYS A 123 10.23 11.74 -0.03
C CYS A 123 9.27 10.52 0.01
N THR A 124 8.86 10.02 -1.15
CA THR A 124 7.89 8.91 -1.26
C THR A 124 8.58 7.60 -1.63
N PHE A 125 8.69 6.67 -0.67
CA PHE A 125 9.33 5.36 -0.88
C PHE A 125 8.68 4.53 -1.99
N ILE A 126 7.35 4.52 -2.07
CA ILE A 126 6.65 3.78 -3.13
C ILE A 126 7.01 4.29 -4.52
N PHE A 127 7.27 5.59 -4.67
CA PHE A 127 7.73 6.14 -5.93
C PHE A 127 9.13 5.60 -6.28
N ALA A 128 10.05 5.60 -5.32
CA ALA A 128 11.40 5.07 -5.48
C ALA A 128 11.37 3.56 -5.83
N GLU A 129 10.53 2.78 -5.15
CA GLU A 129 10.33 1.35 -5.41
C GLU A 129 9.84 1.11 -6.84
N LYS A 130 8.75 1.75 -7.22
CA LYS A 130 8.16 1.58 -8.56
C LYS A 130 9.06 2.06 -9.68
N LEU A 131 9.89 3.06 -9.41
CA LEU A 131 10.90 3.50 -10.36
C LEU A 131 12.00 2.46 -10.57
N CYS A 132 12.46 1.81 -9.50
CA CYS A 132 13.40 0.69 -9.59
C CYS A 132 12.78 -0.49 -10.35
N ASP A 133 11.53 -0.86 -10.05
CA ASP A 133 10.83 -1.93 -10.75
C ASP A 133 10.69 -1.64 -12.26
N ALA A 134 10.35 -0.39 -12.60
CA ALA A 134 10.28 0.05 -13.99
C ALA A 134 11.64 -0.04 -14.70
N PHE A 135 12.73 0.32 -14.02
CA PHE A 135 14.08 0.20 -14.55
C PHE A 135 14.50 -1.27 -14.72
N GLU A 136 14.17 -2.15 -13.79
CA GLU A 136 14.46 -3.58 -13.90
C GLU A 136 13.75 -4.21 -15.10
N THR A 137 12.57 -3.69 -15.45
CA THR A 137 11.80 -4.12 -16.62
C THR A 137 12.30 -3.49 -17.91
N ASP A 138 12.63 -2.21 -17.89
CA ASP A 138 13.10 -1.43 -19.04
C ASP A 138 14.27 -0.53 -18.64
N ARG A 139 15.49 -0.92 -18.99
CA ARG A 139 16.73 -0.19 -18.69
C ARG A 139 16.75 1.23 -19.22
N SER A 140 15.98 1.54 -20.25
CA SER A 140 15.93 2.87 -20.86
C SER A 140 15.30 3.93 -19.96
N VAL A 141 14.61 3.53 -18.89
CA VAL A 141 13.91 4.45 -17.95
C VAL A 141 14.85 5.53 -17.39
N PHE A 142 16.10 5.18 -17.12
CA PHE A 142 17.09 6.10 -16.54
C PHE A 142 17.99 6.81 -17.56
N PHE A 143 17.91 6.48 -18.85
CA PHE A 143 18.70 7.16 -19.86
C PHE A 143 18.29 8.62 -20.11
N ASP A 144 17.01 8.92 -19.87
CA ASP A 144 16.51 10.29 -19.97
C ASP A 144 15.69 10.65 -18.73
N LEU A 145 16.39 11.14 -17.71
CA LEU A 145 15.77 11.54 -16.44
C LEU A 145 14.77 12.70 -16.60
N SER A 146 14.82 13.45 -17.73
CA SER A 146 13.84 14.51 -17.99
C SER A 146 12.44 13.97 -18.26
N ARG A 147 12.36 12.72 -18.69
CA ARG A 147 11.09 11.99 -18.95
C ARG A 147 10.56 11.26 -17.74
N LEU A 148 11.32 11.22 -16.64
CA LEU A 148 10.80 10.62 -15.41
C LEU A 148 9.60 11.42 -14.93
N PRO A 149 8.54 10.73 -14.49
CA PRO A 149 7.41 11.37 -13.85
C PRO A 149 7.83 12.23 -12.67
N THR A 150 7.13 13.32 -12.43
CA THR A 150 7.43 14.23 -11.32
C THR A 150 6.78 13.79 -10.01
N ASN A 151 5.81 12.87 -10.07
CA ASN A 151 5.09 12.37 -8.91
C ASN A 151 4.58 10.95 -9.16
N ILE A 152 4.00 10.34 -8.13
CA ILE A 152 3.48 8.97 -8.17
C ILE A 152 2.37 8.79 -9.22
N ASN A 153 1.52 9.79 -9.41
CA ASN A 153 0.44 9.76 -10.40
C ASN A 153 0.98 9.68 -11.84
N GLY A 154 1.98 10.50 -12.13
CA GLY A 154 2.67 10.46 -13.42
C GLY A 154 3.42 9.15 -13.65
N LEU A 155 3.96 8.54 -12.58
CA LEU A 155 4.59 7.23 -12.65
C LEU A 155 3.55 6.15 -12.99
N TYR A 156 2.42 6.12 -12.29
CA TYR A 156 1.33 5.19 -12.61
C TYR A 156 0.85 5.37 -14.04
N PHE A 157 0.60 6.60 -14.48
CA PHE A 157 0.20 6.89 -15.85
C PHE A 157 1.22 6.37 -16.88
N THR A 158 2.50 6.61 -16.66
CA THR A 158 3.56 6.17 -17.58
C THR A 158 3.64 4.65 -17.64
N TYR A 159 3.53 3.99 -16.46
CA TYR A 159 3.55 2.54 -16.37
C TYR A 159 2.33 1.92 -17.06
N PHE A 160 1.14 2.45 -16.81
CA PHE A 160 -0.09 2.00 -17.47
C PHE A 160 -0.03 2.17 -18.99
N ARG A 161 0.46 3.33 -19.48
CA ARG A 161 0.63 3.53 -20.92
C ARG A 161 1.58 2.53 -21.57
N ARG A 162 2.62 2.08 -20.87
CA ARG A 162 3.55 1.08 -21.37
C ARG A 162 2.94 -0.32 -21.39
N LEU A 163 2.22 -0.70 -20.34
CA LEU A 163 1.53 -1.99 -20.27
C LEU A 163 0.46 -2.14 -21.37
N PHE A 164 -0.12 -1.03 -21.82
CA PHE A 164 -1.26 -1.00 -22.72
C PHE A 164 -1.00 -0.26 -24.03
N ALA A 165 0.26 -0.15 -24.45
CA ALA A 165 0.64 0.53 -25.69
C ALA A 165 -0.05 -0.06 -26.94
N ASP A 166 -0.50 -1.32 -26.89
CA ASP A 166 -1.15 -2.02 -27.98
C ASP A 166 -2.57 -2.47 -27.61
N SER A 167 -3.58 -1.71 -28.02
CA SER A 167 -5.01 -2.10 -28.19
C SER A 167 -5.83 -2.64 -27.01
N ASP A 168 -5.26 -3.06 -25.89
CA ASP A 168 -5.98 -3.67 -24.77
C ASP A 168 -6.25 -2.72 -23.59
N TYR A 169 -5.99 -1.42 -23.77
CA TYR A 169 -6.16 -0.43 -22.70
C TYR A 169 -7.59 -0.42 -22.13
N GLU A 170 -8.60 -0.38 -22.97
CA GLU A 170 -10.00 -0.35 -22.53
C GLU A 170 -10.40 -1.63 -21.78
N LYS A 171 -9.93 -2.79 -22.26
CA LYS A 171 -10.23 -4.08 -21.60
C LYS A 171 -9.63 -4.20 -20.20
N THR A 172 -8.51 -3.54 -19.95
CA THR A 172 -7.86 -3.58 -18.64
C THR A 172 -8.33 -2.45 -17.74
N LEU A 173 -8.70 -1.31 -18.29
CA LEU A 173 -9.23 -0.20 -17.51
C LEU A 173 -10.56 -0.56 -16.85
N MET A 174 -11.41 -1.34 -17.51
CA MET A 174 -12.72 -1.71 -16.97
C MET A 174 -12.64 -2.52 -15.67
N PRO A 175 -11.86 -3.62 -15.57
CA PRO A 175 -11.70 -4.35 -14.31
C PRO A 175 -11.07 -3.50 -13.20
N LEU A 176 -10.14 -2.62 -13.53
CA LEU A 176 -9.54 -1.71 -12.53
C LEU A 176 -10.57 -0.68 -12.04
N SER A 177 -11.43 -0.20 -12.94
CA SER A 177 -12.52 0.72 -12.57
C SER A 177 -13.56 0.03 -11.67
N VAL A 178 -13.90 -1.23 -11.95
CA VAL A 178 -14.77 -2.04 -11.09
C VAL A 178 -14.15 -2.22 -9.72
N LEU A 179 -12.85 -2.54 -9.67
CA LEU A 179 -12.11 -2.70 -8.43
C LEU A 179 -12.08 -1.40 -7.62
N ALA A 180 -11.78 -0.26 -8.27
CA ALA A 180 -11.78 1.06 -7.64
C ALA A 180 -13.19 1.45 -7.11
N ALA A 181 -14.22 1.21 -7.91
CA ALA A 181 -15.61 1.49 -7.52
C ALA A 181 -16.07 0.64 -6.32
N ASN A 182 -15.47 -0.53 -6.13
CA ASN A 182 -15.75 -1.41 -4.99
C ASN A 182 -14.82 -1.17 -3.79
N GLY A 183 -14.17 -0.01 -3.71
CA GLY A 183 -13.31 0.35 -2.58
C GLY A 183 -11.91 -0.28 -2.63
N GLY A 184 -11.48 -0.75 -3.79
CA GLY A 184 -10.12 -1.28 -3.99
C GLY A 184 -9.98 -2.78 -3.77
N GLU A 185 -11.05 -3.48 -3.40
CA GLU A 185 -11.06 -4.95 -3.26
C GLU A 185 -12.40 -5.56 -3.67
N ILE A 186 -12.36 -6.79 -4.21
CA ILE A 186 -13.55 -7.52 -4.66
C ILE A 186 -13.28 -9.02 -4.63
N PRO A 187 -14.28 -9.87 -4.26
CA PRO A 187 -14.17 -11.31 -4.47
C PRO A 187 -13.84 -11.64 -5.93
N THR A 188 -12.79 -12.45 -6.15
CA THR A 188 -12.36 -12.83 -7.51
C THR A 188 -13.51 -13.43 -8.30
N ARG A 189 -14.33 -14.27 -7.66
CA ARG A 189 -15.49 -14.88 -8.28
C ARG A 189 -16.54 -13.88 -8.74
N LEU A 190 -16.74 -12.79 -7.96
CA LEU A 190 -17.64 -11.71 -8.34
C LEU A 190 -17.07 -10.90 -9.52
N MET A 191 -15.78 -10.60 -9.49
CA MET A 191 -15.10 -9.94 -10.61
C MET A 191 -15.23 -10.78 -11.90
N MET A 192 -14.96 -12.10 -11.82
CA MET A 192 -15.13 -13.01 -12.95
C MET A 192 -16.56 -12.97 -13.51
N GLY A 193 -17.57 -12.92 -12.63
CA GLY A 193 -18.97 -12.82 -13.06
C GLY A 193 -19.30 -11.49 -13.75
N ILE A 194 -18.79 -10.37 -13.24
CA ILE A 194 -19.01 -9.04 -13.82
C ILE A 194 -18.32 -8.92 -15.19
N MET A 195 -17.12 -9.47 -15.30
CA MET A 195 -16.28 -9.35 -16.49
C MET A 195 -16.52 -10.50 -17.50
N GLU A 196 -17.37 -11.46 -17.17
CA GLU A 196 -17.59 -12.69 -17.94
C GLU A 196 -16.28 -13.49 -18.19
N TRP A 197 -15.37 -13.47 -17.22
CA TRP A 197 -14.07 -14.12 -17.32
C TRP A 197 -14.10 -15.60 -16.96
N SER A 198 -13.31 -16.37 -17.68
CA SER A 198 -12.83 -17.69 -17.26
C SER A 198 -11.75 -17.57 -16.18
N GLU A 199 -11.44 -18.65 -15.48
CA GLU A 199 -10.33 -18.73 -14.51
C GLU A 199 -8.99 -18.34 -15.17
N ASN A 200 -8.74 -18.73 -16.41
CA ASN A 200 -7.53 -18.40 -17.14
C ASN A 200 -7.42 -16.88 -17.44
N GLU A 201 -8.54 -16.23 -17.74
CA GLU A 201 -8.55 -14.79 -17.97
C GLU A 201 -8.32 -14.00 -16.68
N ALA A 202 -8.92 -14.45 -15.58
CA ALA A 202 -8.67 -13.87 -14.26
C ALA A 202 -7.19 -14.01 -13.85
N ALA A 203 -6.61 -15.21 -14.01
CA ALA A 203 -5.20 -15.45 -13.75
C ALA A 203 -4.30 -14.58 -14.64
N LYS A 204 -4.57 -14.51 -15.93
CA LYS A 204 -3.83 -13.65 -16.86
C LYS A 204 -3.91 -12.17 -16.50
N PHE A 205 -5.07 -11.70 -16.05
CA PHE A 205 -5.24 -10.32 -15.57
C PHE A 205 -4.35 -10.08 -14.34
N THR A 206 -4.42 -10.95 -13.34
CA THR A 206 -3.62 -10.84 -12.11
C THR A 206 -2.13 -10.88 -12.41
N ASP A 207 -1.68 -11.78 -13.29
CA ASP A 207 -0.28 -11.88 -13.71
C ASP A 207 0.18 -10.61 -14.43
N THR A 208 -0.63 -10.07 -15.33
CA THR A 208 -0.31 -8.84 -16.07
C THR A 208 -0.27 -7.63 -15.12
N MET A 209 -1.17 -7.60 -14.15
CA MET A 209 -1.36 -6.48 -13.24
C MET A 209 -0.69 -6.67 -11.88
N HIS A 210 0.20 -7.66 -11.72
CA HIS A 210 0.81 -8.06 -10.45
C HIS A 210 1.46 -6.92 -9.65
N SER A 211 1.91 -5.86 -10.33
CA SER A 211 2.47 -4.66 -9.66
C SER A 211 1.42 -3.74 -9.04
N PHE A 212 0.15 -3.92 -9.38
CA PHE A 212 -0.97 -3.05 -8.96
C PHE A 212 -2.08 -3.81 -8.27
N VAL A 213 -2.28 -5.06 -8.65
CA VAL A 213 -3.36 -5.92 -8.16
C VAL A 213 -2.75 -7.21 -7.63
N LYS A 214 -3.23 -7.65 -6.49
CA LYS A 214 -2.89 -8.94 -5.88
C LYS A 214 -4.15 -9.74 -5.62
N GLU A 215 -4.00 -11.06 -5.68
CA GLU A 215 -5.03 -11.98 -5.22
C GLU A 215 -4.61 -12.60 -3.89
N THR A 216 -5.49 -12.58 -2.91
CA THR A 216 -5.23 -13.14 -1.59
C THR A 216 -6.37 -14.03 -1.14
N LEU A 217 -6.06 -15.14 -0.46
CA LEU A 217 -7.07 -16.02 0.14
C LEU A 217 -7.48 -15.45 1.51
N ARG A 218 -8.75 -15.06 1.63
CA ARG A 218 -9.36 -14.66 2.92
C ARG A 218 -10.46 -15.67 3.30
N GLY A 219 -10.16 -16.46 4.31
CA GLY A 219 -11.04 -17.56 4.70
C GLY A 219 -11.13 -18.65 3.62
N LYS A 220 -12.23 -18.71 2.90
CA LYS A 220 -12.47 -19.68 1.80
C LYS A 220 -12.61 -18.99 0.43
N GLU A 221 -12.38 -17.72 0.36
CA GLU A 221 -12.62 -16.91 -0.84
C GLU A 221 -11.35 -16.18 -1.28
N TYR A 222 -11.10 -16.17 -2.58
CA TYR A 222 -10.05 -15.36 -3.18
C TYR A 222 -10.55 -13.94 -3.39
N ILE A 223 -9.76 -12.97 -2.96
CA ILE A 223 -10.04 -11.54 -3.07
C ILE A 223 -8.99 -10.89 -3.96
N LEU A 224 -9.43 -10.24 -5.01
CA LEU A 224 -8.62 -9.32 -5.79
C LEU A 224 -8.60 -7.97 -5.06
N ALA A 225 -7.42 -7.41 -4.85
CA ALA A 225 -7.26 -6.12 -4.20
C ALA A 225 -6.14 -5.32 -4.87
N PHE A 226 -6.20 -3.98 -4.79
CA PHE A 226 -5.02 -3.18 -5.11
C PHE A 226 -3.86 -3.53 -4.17
N CYS A 227 -2.65 -3.55 -4.71
CA CYS A 227 -1.45 -3.74 -3.91
C CYS A 227 -1.24 -2.58 -2.93
N HIS A 228 -1.73 -1.38 -3.29
CA HIS A 228 -1.62 -0.17 -2.51
C HIS A 228 -2.83 0.73 -2.72
N LYS A 229 -3.32 1.38 -1.66
CA LYS A 229 -4.47 2.30 -1.69
C LYS A 229 -4.29 3.43 -2.72
N THR A 230 -3.06 3.94 -2.86
CA THR A 230 -2.73 5.02 -3.81
C THR A 230 -3.06 4.69 -5.26
N VAL A 231 -3.07 3.41 -5.65
CA VAL A 231 -3.48 3.00 -7.00
C VAL A 231 -4.97 3.27 -7.21
N GLY A 232 -5.80 2.90 -6.22
CA GLY A 232 -7.23 3.16 -6.25
C GLY A 232 -7.55 4.67 -6.21
N GLU A 233 -6.84 5.42 -5.36
CA GLU A 233 -6.95 6.87 -5.26
C GLU A 233 -6.60 7.54 -6.59
N TRP A 234 -5.50 7.13 -7.23
CA TRP A 234 -5.11 7.64 -8.55
C TRP A 234 -6.15 7.34 -9.63
N LEU A 235 -6.69 6.12 -9.66
CA LEU A 235 -7.74 5.75 -10.63
C LEU A 235 -9.05 6.50 -10.39
N ALA A 236 -9.35 6.86 -9.15
CA ALA A 236 -10.54 7.63 -8.78
C ALA A 236 -10.37 9.13 -9.01
N ASP A 237 -9.14 9.63 -9.09
CA ASP A 237 -8.84 11.04 -9.31
C ASP A 237 -9.14 11.42 -10.77
N ARG A 238 -10.21 12.21 -10.96
CA ARG A 238 -10.65 12.65 -12.30
C ARG A 238 -9.73 13.69 -12.94
N HIS A 239 -8.70 14.12 -12.22
CA HIS A 239 -7.73 15.13 -12.65
C HIS A 239 -6.34 14.53 -12.94
N ALA A 240 -6.18 13.21 -12.82
CA ALA A 240 -4.94 12.49 -13.11
C ALA A 240 -4.72 12.25 -14.60
#